data_6c185395fbb2067fe369cc5ff12609d8
#
_entry.id   6c185395fbb2067fe369cc5ff12609d8
#
_cell.length_a   1.000
_cell.length_b   1.000
_cell.length_c   1.000
_cell.angle_alpha   90.00
_cell.angle_beta   90.00
_cell.angle_gamma   90.00
#
_symmetry.space_group_name_H-M   'P 1'
#
loop_
_entity.id
_entity.type
_entity.pdbx_description
1 polymer ?
#
loop_
_entity_poly.entity_id
_entity_poly.type
_entity_poly.pdbx_seq_one_letter_code
_entity_poly.pdbx_strand_id
1 'polypeptide(L)'
;MVTSVRGRGDIQVCSTTLQAGVGRVEVSARTTYAERRSPLDSASVVDRPVAGRGSPVAPAVDRPHRGAYPAQPSSEPAAGLALANLTRTFGTRTVVNGLTLTAGAGQVVGLLGSNGCGKSTTMKMLGGVLAATSGTFTLDGAPGGVGALGVKARTGFIPDVGGLFPRLSAWEHLELCARLFAVPNWRMRGAGLLADLDLDGATHERAGEFSHGMSRKLSAAIALLPGPGLLLADEPFDGVDQAGVDSLCTLFSGAAARGAVVLVSTHLLGVAESLCDQVHLVKAGSVLAAGTPADLAGSGSLAGAYQRVLSARQHAGR
;
A
#
# COMPACT_ATOMS: atom_id res chain seq x y z
N MET A 1 23.30 -1.23 26.32
CA MET A 1 22.11 -2.07 26.50
C MET A 1 22.47 -3.10 27.58
N VAL A 2 21.90 -3.00 28.73
CA VAL A 2 22.18 -3.97 29.82
C VAL A 2 20.83 -4.57 30.20
N THR A 3 20.71 -5.89 30.03
CA THR A 3 19.50 -6.63 30.38
C THR A 3 19.77 -7.43 31.65
N SER A 4 19.05 -7.20 32.72
CA SER A 4 19.11 -8.02 33.94
C SER A 4 17.77 -8.69 34.17
N VAL A 5 17.80 -9.99 34.46
CA VAL A 5 16.62 -10.79 34.83
C VAL A 5 16.73 -11.17 36.28
N ARG A 6 15.75 -10.82 37.10
CA ARG A 6 15.61 -11.31 38.49
C ARG A 6 14.24 -11.98 38.63
N GLY A 7 14.21 -13.24 38.99
CA GLY A 7 12.99 -14.00 39.29
C GLY A 7 13.00 -14.56 40.72
N ARG A 8 11.87 -14.45 41.42
CA ARG A 8 11.46 -15.30 42.54
C ARG A 8 9.98 -15.58 42.36
N GLY A 9 9.69 -16.87 42.12
CA GLY A 9 8.30 -17.32 41.90
C GLY A 9 7.72 -16.85 40.57
N ASP A 10 6.62 -17.36 40.15
CA ASP A 10 5.93 -17.35 38.86
C ASP A 10 5.70 -15.97 38.13
N ILE A 11 6.53 -14.97 38.40
CA ILE A 11 6.48 -13.66 37.76
C ILE A 11 7.88 -13.30 37.24
N GLN A 12 8.09 -13.34 35.92
CA GLN A 12 9.26 -12.77 35.29
C GLN A 12 9.00 -11.30 34.93
N VAL A 13 9.79 -10.39 35.51
CA VAL A 13 9.80 -8.98 35.16
C VAL A 13 11.02 -8.70 34.29
N CYS A 14 10.80 -8.33 33.04
CA CYS A 14 11.85 -7.90 32.14
C CYS A 14 11.89 -6.37 32.12
N SER A 15 13.00 -5.78 32.58
CA SER A 15 13.23 -4.33 32.46
C SER A 15 14.34 -4.07 31.46
N THR A 16 14.07 -3.22 30.48
CA THR A 16 15.05 -2.75 29.48
C THR A 16 15.32 -1.28 29.71
N THR A 17 16.57 -0.94 29.99
CA THR A 17 17.01 0.45 30.12
C THR A 17 17.63 0.92 28.81
N LEU A 18 17.03 1.93 28.19
CA LEU A 18 17.57 2.62 27.01
C LEU A 18 18.21 3.93 27.48
N GLN A 19 19.50 4.11 27.21
CA GLN A 19 20.22 5.33 27.47
C GLN A 19 20.27 6.16 26.17
N ALA A 20 19.41 7.18 26.10
CA ALA A 20 19.49 8.21 25.08
C ALA A 20 19.99 9.50 25.75
N GLY A 21 20.75 10.27 25.04
CA GLY A 21 21.66 11.33 25.51
C GLY A 21 21.12 12.48 26.34
N VAL A 22 19.93 12.46 26.87
CA VAL A 22 19.44 13.39 27.95
C VAL A 22 18.28 12.69 28.68
N GLY A 23 18.56 12.14 29.86
CA GLY A 23 17.54 11.63 30.77
C GLY A 23 17.37 10.10 30.78
N ARG A 24 17.16 9.55 31.97
CA ARG A 24 16.86 8.14 32.22
C ARG A 24 15.35 7.96 32.18
N VAL A 25 14.86 7.08 31.28
CA VAL A 25 13.46 6.67 31.25
C VAL A 25 13.39 5.18 31.56
N GLU A 26 12.73 4.82 32.64
CA GLU A 26 12.48 3.44 33.04
C GLU A 26 11.08 3.03 32.55
N VAL A 27 11.01 2.03 31.67
CA VAL A 27 9.74 1.46 31.20
C VAL A 27 9.57 0.07 31.81
N SER A 28 8.59 -0.06 32.71
CA SER A 28 8.22 -1.33 33.33
C SER A 28 6.96 -1.89 32.67
N ALA A 29 7.05 -3.05 32.01
CA ALA A 29 5.91 -3.79 31.49
C ALA A 29 5.65 -5.02 32.39
N ARG A 30 4.43 -5.14 32.93
CA ARG A 30 3.97 -6.34 33.62
C ARG A 30 3.19 -7.22 32.64
N THR A 31 3.69 -8.40 32.33
CA THR A 31 2.97 -9.40 31.55
C THR A 31 2.61 -10.58 32.46
N THR A 32 1.33 -10.79 32.71
CA THR A 32 0.81 -11.98 33.41
C THR A 32 0.45 -13.04 32.38
N TYR A 33 1.13 -14.15 32.38
CA TYR A 33 0.78 -15.34 31.58
C TYR A 33 -0.10 -16.24 32.43
N ALA A 34 -1.35 -16.46 32.00
CA ALA A 34 -2.22 -17.49 32.57
C ALA A 34 -2.26 -18.69 31.58
N GLU A 35 -1.62 -19.79 31.96
CA GLU A 35 -1.78 -21.05 31.25
C GLU A 35 -3.20 -21.59 31.44
N ARG A 36 -4.01 -21.63 30.38
CA ARG A 36 -5.23 -22.44 30.33
C ARG A 36 -4.91 -23.78 29.65
N ARG A 37 -4.90 -24.83 30.40
CA ARG A 37 -4.98 -26.20 29.87
C ARG A 37 -6.39 -26.44 29.33
N SER A 38 -6.50 -26.86 28.07
CA SER A 38 -7.73 -27.36 27.48
C SER A 38 -7.81 -28.87 27.66
N PRO A 39 -8.97 -29.43 28.04
CA PRO A 39 -9.18 -30.87 27.98
C PRO A 39 -9.52 -31.29 26.55
N LEU A 40 -8.90 -32.36 26.10
CA LEU A 40 -9.24 -33.11 24.90
C LEU A 40 -10.58 -33.82 25.15
N ASP A 41 -11.56 -33.56 24.30
CA ASP A 41 -12.71 -34.43 24.16
C ASP A 41 -12.86 -34.89 22.71
N SER A 42 -12.94 -36.18 22.58
CA SER A 42 -13.09 -37.01 21.42
C SER A 42 -14.49 -36.86 20.80
N ALA A 43 -14.60 -36.58 19.51
CA ALA A 43 -15.82 -36.84 18.76
C ALA A 43 -15.52 -37.41 17.37
N SER A 44 -16.15 -38.52 17.14
CA SER A 44 -16.13 -39.48 16.05
C SER A 44 -16.28 -38.95 14.65
N VAL A 45 -15.48 -39.50 13.76
CA VAL A 45 -15.58 -39.47 12.29
C VAL A 45 -16.88 -40.14 11.84
N VAL A 46 -17.68 -39.44 11.07
CA VAL A 46 -18.75 -40.02 10.24
C VAL A 46 -18.45 -39.74 8.79
N ASP A 47 -18.16 -40.81 8.08
CA ASP A 47 -17.90 -40.92 6.66
C ASP A 47 -19.18 -40.58 5.85
N ARG A 48 -19.10 -39.71 4.86
CA ARG A 48 -20.16 -39.51 3.84
C ARG A 48 -19.53 -39.35 2.44
N PRO A 49 -20.12 -40.01 1.41
CA PRO A 49 -19.50 -40.15 0.10
C PRO A 49 -19.56 -38.88 -0.75
N VAL A 50 -18.50 -38.72 -1.54
CA VAL A 50 -18.30 -37.68 -2.53
C VAL A 50 -19.20 -37.93 -3.74
N ALA A 51 -20.14 -37.01 -4.01
CA ALA A 51 -20.84 -36.91 -5.26
C ALA A 51 -20.26 -35.76 -6.08
N GLY A 52 -19.69 -36.07 -7.23
CA GLY A 52 -19.15 -35.10 -8.17
C GLY A 52 -20.22 -34.17 -8.74
N ARG A 53 -19.92 -32.87 -8.75
CA ARG A 53 -20.63 -31.88 -9.58
C ARG A 53 -19.62 -30.99 -10.25
N GLY A 54 -19.74 -30.92 -11.59
CA GLY A 54 -18.96 -30.07 -12.45
C GLY A 54 -19.10 -28.59 -12.08
N SER A 55 -17.99 -27.90 -12.14
CA SER A 55 -17.93 -26.46 -11.93
C SER A 55 -18.66 -25.73 -13.07
N PRO A 56 -19.60 -24.83 -12.80
CA PRO A 56 -20.09 -23.91 -13.81
C PRO A 56 -19.04 -22.80 -14.03
N VAL A 57 -18.69 -22.58 -15.28
CA VAL A 57 -17.93 -21.41 -15.75
C VAL A 57 -18.74 -20.17 -15.36
N ALA A 58 -18.16 -19.30 -14.57
CA ALA A 58 -18.77 -18.03 -14.21
C ALA A 58 -18.90 -17.14 -15.47
N PRO A 59 -20.07 -16.50 -15.69
CA PRO A 59 -20.22 -15.57 -16.80
C PRO A 59 -19.35 -14.32 -16.55
N ALA A 60 -18.80 -13.77 -17.63
CA ALA A 60 -18.08 -12.51 -17.63
C ALA A 60 -18.91 -11.42 -16.94
N VAL A 61 -18.36 -10.80 -15.90
CA VAL A 61 -19.01 -9.68 -15.19
C VAL A 61 -18.98 -8.48 -16.12
N ASP A 62 -20.16 -8.15 -16.64
CA ASP A 62 -20.40 -6.94 -17.41
C ASP A 62 -20.18 -5.73 -16.49
N ARG A 63 -19.17 -4.91 -16.81
CA ARG A 63 -18.84 -3.72 -16.03
C ARG A 63 -19.87 -2.64 -16.34
N PRO A 64 -20.53 -2.02 -15.35
CA PRO A 64 -21.39 -0.89 -15.63
C PRO A 64 -20.54 0.24 -16.24
N HIS A 65 -20.88 0.68 -17.45
CA HIS A 65 -20.35 1.87 -18.09
C HIS A 65 -20.52 3.05 -17.14
N ARG A 66 -19.41 3.63 -16.66
CA ARG A 66 -19.43 4.90 -15.93
C ARG A 66 -19.88 5.99 -16.91
N GLY A 67 -21.11 6.42 -16.77
CA GLY A 67 -21.63 7.58 -17.48
C GLY A 67 -20.77 8.81 -17.17
N ALA A 68 -20.44 9.58 -18.20
CA ALA A 68 -19.73 10.82 -18.10
C ALA A 68 -20.50 11.80 -17.18
N TYR A 69 -19.92 12.14 -16.03
CA TYR A 69 -20.40 13.25 -15.21
C TYR A 69 -19.83 14.55 -15.78
N PRO A 70 -20.64 15.58 -16.05
CA PRO A 70 -20.15 16.89 -16.42
C PRO A 70 -19.42 17.51 -15.22
N ALA A 71 -18.18 17.93 -15.44
CA ALA A 71 -17.39 18.66 -14.46
C ALA A 71 -18.06 20.02 -14.18
N GLN A 72 -18.61 20.19 -12.97
CA GLN A 72 -18.92 21.50 -12.44
C GLN A 72 -17.74 21.98 -11.59
N PRO A 73 -17.27 23.24 -11.75
CA PRO A 73 -16.24 23.80 -10.89
C PRO A 73 -16.86 24.15 -9.53
N SER A 74 -16.75 23.25 -8.55
CA SER A 74 -17.05 23.55 -7.16
C SER A 74 -15.84 24.20 -6.51
N SER A 75 -16.01 25.38 -5.93
CA SER A 75 -15.02 26.19 -5.23
C SER A 75 -14.69 25.73 -3.79
N GLU A 76 -14.97 24.48 -3.44
CA GLU A 76 -14.48 23.88 -2.22
C GLU A 76 -13.20 23.09 -2.48
N PRO A 77 -12.21 23.06 -1.54
CA PRO A 77 -11.02 22.26 -1.74
C PRO A 77 -11.44 20.80 -1.93
N ALA A 78 -11.24 20.29 -3.13
CA ALA A 78 -11.66 18.95 -3.51
C ALA A 78 -11.06 17.95 -2.53
N ALA A 79 -11.92 17.09 -1.93
CA ALA A 79 -11.48 15.95 -1.13
C ALA A 79 -10.53 15.12 -1.99
N GLY A 80 -9.34 14.82 -1.45
CA GLY A 80 -8.34 14.05 -2.16
C GLY A 80 -6.90 14.47 -1.85
N LEU A 81 -5.99 14.04 -2.70
CA LEU A 81 -4.55 14.29 -2.59
C LEU A 81 -4.15 15.44 -3.51
N ALA A 82 -3.44 16.43 -2.97
CA ALA A 82 -2.83 17.51 -3.76
C ALA A 82 -1.35 17.68 -3.38
N LEU A 83 -0.48 17.67 -4.40
CA LEU A 83 0.95 17.93 -4.28
C LEU A 83 1.27 19.26 -4.97
N ALA A 84 2.02 20.13 -4.31
CA ALA A 84 2.48 21.41 -4.83
C ALA A 84 4.00 21.51 -4.78
N ASN A 85 4.64 21.44 -5.96
CA ASN A 85 6.08 21.59 -6.15
C ASN A 85 6.94 20.69 -5.24
N LEU A 86 6.48 19.47 -4.98
CA LEU A 86 7.14 18.54 -4.07
C LEU A 86 8.53 18.19 -4.60
N THR A 87 9.55 18.44 -3.78
CA THR A 87 10.95 18.30 -4.19
C THR A 87 11.75 17.53 -3.14
N ARG A 88 12.65 16.67 -3.61
CA ARG A 88 13.62 15.98 -2.75
C ARG A 88 15.01 15.97 -3.37
N THR A 89 15.95 16.52 -2.62
CA THR A 89 17.38 16.54 -2.95
C THR A 89 18.16 15.75 -1.91
N PHE A 90 19.10 14.93 -2.36
CA PHE A 90 20.06 14.20 -1.54
C PHE A 90 21.47 14.72 -1.88
N GLY A 91 22.10 15.43 -0.94
CA GLY A 91 23.34 16.15 -1.24
C GLY A 91 23.14 17.11 -2.41
N THR A 92 23.85 16.90 -3.51
CA THR A 92 23.74 17.71 -4.74
C THR A 92 22.76 17.15 -5.76
N ARG A 93 22.20 15.94 -5.53
CA ARG A 93 21.33 15.27 -6.50
C ARG A 93 19.87 15.49 -6.16
N THR A 94 19.15 16.20 -7.02
CA THR A 94 17.69 16.30 -6.95
C THR A 94 17.05 15.08 -7.61
N VAL A 95 16.30 14.29 -6.82
CA VAL A 95 15.66 13.05 -7.24
C VAL A 95 14.18 13.28 -7.60
N VAL A 96 13.48 14.14 -6.85
CA VAL A 96 12.13 14.61 -7.18
C VAL A 96 12.23 16.12 -7.32
N ASN A 97 11.73 16.66 -8.42
CA ASN A 97 11.93 18.05 -8.81
C ASN A 97 10.60 18.73 -9.17
N GLY A 98 10.03 19.45 -8.23
CA GLY A 98 8.83 20.25 -8.42
C GLY A 98 7.59 19.43 -8.81
N LEU A 99 7.44 18.20 -8.28
CA LEU A 99 6.34 17.33 -8.63
C LEU A 99 5.02 17.91 -8.13
N THR A 100 4.11 18.18 -9.07
CA THR A 100 2.78 18.71 -8.82
C THR A 100 1.76 17.78 -9.46
N LEU A 101 0.78 17.34 -8.66
CA LEU A 101 -0.35 16.53 -9.12
C LEU A 101 -1.54 16.70 -8.17
N THR A 102 -2.72 16.40 -8.67
CA THR A 102 -3.94 16.28 -7.88
C THR A 102 -4.62 14.95 -8.18
N ALA A 103 -5.24 14.35 -7.17
CA ALA A 103 -6.04 13.15 -7.30
C ALA A 103 -7.29 13.30 -6.42
N GLY A 104 -8.47 13.20 -7.01
CA GLY A 104 -9.73 13.26 -6.29
C GLY A 104 -10.00 12.00 -5.47
N ALA A 105 -10.86 12.10 -4.46
CA ALA A 105 -11.36 10.94 -3.74
C ALA A 105 -11.99 9.93 -4.71
N GLY A 106 -11.68 8.66 -4.51
CA GLY A 106 -12.18 7.58 -5.37
C GLY A 106 -11.42 7.40 -6.70
N GLN A 107 -10.30 8.08 -6.89
CA GLN A 107 -9.47 7.92 -8.09
C GLN A 107 -8.28 6.99 -7.87
N VAL A 108 -7.94 6.23 -8.90
CA VAL A 108 -6.68 5.50 -9.03
C VAL A 108 -5.75 6.28 -9.95
N VAL A 109 -4.60 6.71 -9.44
CA VAL A 109 -3.62 7.51 -10.18
C VAL A 109 -2.32 6.74 -10.31
N GLY A 110 -1.80 6.63 -11.53
CA GLY A 110 -0.54 5.95 -11.85
C GLY A 110 0.64 6.92 -11.93
N LEU A 111 1.74 6.63 -11.23
CA LEU A 111 3.04 7.24 -11.46
C LEU A 111 3.87 6.28 -12.32
N LEU A 112 4.04 6.62 -13.60
CA LEU A 112 4.72 5.77 -14.58
C LEU A 112 6.10 6.34 -14.91
N GLY A 113 7.09 5.48 -14.94
CA GLY A 113 8.44 5.91 -15.28
C GLY A 113 9.47 4.81 -15.08
N SER A 114 10.66 4.98 -15.66
CA SER A 114 11.79 4.06 -15.50
C SER A 114 12.27 4.00 -14.04
N ASN A 115 13.00 2.94 -13.71
CA ASN A 115 13.62 2.82 -12.39
C ASN A 115 14.56 4.00 -12.12
N GLY A 116 14.53 4.50 -10.89
CA GLY A 116 15.33 5.66 -10.46
C GLY A 116 14.81 7.03 -10.89
N CYS A 117 13.62 7.13 -11.54
CA CYS A 117 13.05 8.43 -11.92
C CYS A 117 12.40 9.22 -10.78
N GLY A 118 12.34 8.67 -9.54
CA GLY A 118 11.83 9.35 -8.36
C GLY A 118 10.51 8.82 -7.78
N LYS A 119 9.87 7.79 -8.37
CA LYS A 119 8.58 7.23 -7.92
C LYS A 119 8.60 6.81 -6.45
N SER A 120 9.49 5.90 -6.07
CA SER A 120 9.61 5.41 -4.69
C SER A 120 9.98 6.51 -3.69
N THR A 121 10.77 7.51 -4.12
CA THR A 121 11.08 8.68 -3.30
C THR A 121 9.83 9.51 -3.04
N THR A 122 8.99 9.71 -4.06
CA THR A 122 7.71 10.39 -3.92
C THR A 122 6.78 9.62 -2.97
N MET A 123 6.63 8.31 -3.16
CA MET A 123 5.81 7.46 -2.27
C MET A 123 6.27 7.56 -0.81
N LYS A 124 7.58 7.51 -0.55
CA LYS A 124 8.15 7.66 0.81
C LYS A 124 7.89 9.03 1.42
N MET A 125 7.89 10.11 0.62
CA MET A 125 7.53 11.44 1.11
C MET A 125 6.05 11.51 1.51
N LEU A 126 5.16 11.00 0.66
CA LEU A 126 3.72 10.97 0.91
C LEU A 126 3.35 10.06 2.10
N GLY A 127 4.02 8.92 2.24
CA GLY A 127 3.87 8.02 3.40
C GLY A 127 4.47 8.57 4.69
N GLY A 128 5.08 9.78 4.65
CA GLY A 128 5.70 10.42 5.80
C GLY A 128 6.92 9.67 6.34
N VAL A 129 7.55 8.83 5.52
CA VAL A 129 8.81 8.12 5.83
C VAL A 129 10.01 9.01 5.56
N LEU A 130 9.90 9.88 4.55
CA LEU A 130 10.95 10.77 4.09
C LEU A 130 10.44 12.22 4.08
N ALA A 131 11.22 13.16 4.61
CA ALA A 131 10.88 14.57 4.54
C ALA A 131 11.12 15.11 3.10
N ALA A 132 10.23 15.97 2.62
CA ALA A 132 10.50 16.76 1.42
C ALA A 132 11.60 17.81 1.73
N THR A 133 12.38 18.18 0.70
CA THR A 133 13.31 19.32 0.79
C THR A 133 12.56 20.64 0.65
N SER A 134 11.57 20.67 -0.25
CA SER A 134 10.64 21.80 -0.43
C SER A 134 9.33 21.33 -1.05
N GLY A 135 8.36 22.23 -1.16
CA GLY A 135 7.01 21.91 -1.59
C GLY A 135 6.19 21.25 -0.46
N THR A 136 4.92 21.02 -0.75
CA THR A 136 3.95 20.50 0.24
C THR A 136 3.02 19.51 -0.42
N PHE A 137 2.33 18.72 0.41
CA PHE A 137 1.16 17.98 -0.02
C PHE A 137 0.07 18.02 1.04
N THR A 138 -1.17 17.83 0.62
CA THR A 138 -2.34 17.73 1.51
C THR A 138 -3.17 16.50 1.15
N LEU A 139 -3.82 15.92 2.16
CA LEU A 139 -4.85 14.92 2.01
C LEU A 139 -6.15 15.47 2.60
N ASP A 140 -7.17 15.65 1.78
CA ASP A 140 -8.45 16.30 2.14
C ASP A 140 -8.22 17.65 2.84
N GLY A 141 -7.30 18.45 2.31
CA GLY A 141 -6.91 19.74 2.87
C GLY A 141 -5.99 19.67 4.11
N ALA A 142 -5.83 18.51 4.74
CA ALA A 142 -4.92 18.34 5.88
C ALA A 142 -3.46 18.25 5.40
N PRO A 143 -2.53 19.04 5.97
CA PRO A 143 -1.13 19.03 5.56
C PRO A 143 -0.47 17.70 5.90
N GLY A 144 0.25 17.14 4.93
CA GLY A 144 1.02 15.91 5.06
C GLY A 144 2.49 16.15 5.42
N GLY A 145 3.20 15.08 5.76
CA GLY A 145 4.63 15.09 6.06
C GLY A 145 5.03 14.14 7.18
N VAL A 146 6.31 14.15 7.54
CA VAL A 146 6.88 13.20 8.53
C VAL A 146 6.18 13.30 9.90
N GLY A 147 5.82 14.50 10.35
CA GLY A 147 5.12 14.75 11.63
C GLY A 147 3.59 14.69 11.54
N ALA A 148 2.99 14.50 10.37
CA ALA A 148 1.56 14.57 10.15
C ALA A 148 0.85 13.27 10.59
N LEU A 149 0.72 13.01 11.89
CA LEU A 149 0.16 11.76 12.42
C LEU A 149 -1.26 11.49 11.92
N GLY A 150 -2.11 12.53 11.82
CA GLY A 150 -3.48 12.38 11.33
C GLY A 150 -3.56 11.92 9.87
N VAL A 151 -2.67 12.41 9.00
CA VAL A 151 -2.57 11.95 7.60
C VAL A 151 -2.00 10.54 7.55
N LYS A 152 -0.94 10.25 8.33
CA LYS A 152 -0.36 8.90 8.41
C LYS A 152 -1.36 7.85 8.88
N ALA A 153 -2.18 8.15 9.86
CA ALA A 153 -3.20 7.23 10.37
C ALA A 153 -4.26 6.86 9.31
N ARG A 154 -4.39 7.68 8.26
CA ARG A 154 -5.31 7.46 7.14
C ARG A 154 -4.59 6.97 5.87
N THR A 155 -3.29 6.72 5.95
CA THR A 155 -2.47 6.30 4.81
C THR A 155 -2.06 4.83 4.94
N GLY A 156 -2.45 4.01 3.98
CA GLY A 156 -1.89 2.67 3.76
C GLY A 156 -0.68 2.79 2.83
N PHE A 157 0.42 2.14 3.17
CA PHE A 157 1.63 2.17 2.34
C PHE A 157 2.15 0.76 2.06
N ILE A 158 2.24 0.42 0.79
CA ILE A 158 2.86 -0.81 0.27
C ILE A 158 4.23 -0.40 -0.28
N PRO A 159 5.33 -0.65 0.45
CA PRO A 159 6.67 -0.28 -0.02
C PRO A 159 7.19 -1.24 -1.08
N ASP A 160 8.06 -0.77 -1.97
CA ASP A 160 8.76 -1.61 -2.95
C ASP A 160 9.62 -2.70 -2.28
N VAL A 161 10.30 -2.39 -1.20
CA VAL A 161 11.16 -3.35 -0.46
C VAL A 161 10.90 -3.23 1.03
N GLY A 162 10.83 -4.38 1.72
CA GLY A 162 10.68 -4.45 3.17
C GLY A 162 9.22 -4.29 3.64
N GLY A 163 9.05 -3.92 4.89
CA GLY A 163 7.73 -3.69 5.52
C GLY A 163 7.17 -4.90 6.26
N LEU A 164 7.73 -6.09 6.08
CA LEU A 164 7.33 -7.30 6.81
C LEU A 164 8.37 -7.69 7.86
N PHE A 165 7.89 -8.23 8.96
CA PHE A 165 8.71 -8.84 10.01
C PHE A 165 8.88 -10.33 9.70
N PRO A 166 10.08 -10.83 9.35
CA PRO A 166 10.26 -12.19 8.86
C PRO A 166 9.83 -13.30 9.84
N ARG A 167 9.77 -12.98 11.13
CA ARG A 167 9.39 -13.94 12.20
C ARG A 167 7.90 -13.96 12.50
N LEU A 168 7.13 -13.00 12.02
CA LEU A 168 5.69 -12.96 12.18
C LEU A 168 5.00 -13.70 11.02
N SER A 169 3.91 -14.40 11.33
CA SER A 169 3.01 -14.96 10.32
C SER A 169 2.18 -13.88 9.64
N ALA A 170 1.49 -14.24 8.55
CA ALA A 170 0.55 -13.34 7.90
C ALA A 170 -0.52 -12.84 8.88
N TRP A 171 -1.07 -13.73 9.68
CA TRP A 171 -2.08 -13.38 10.68
C TRP A 171 -1.57 -12.44 11.76
N GLU A 172 -0.37 -12.67 12.28
CA GLU A 172 0.25 -11.82 13.30
C GLU A 172 0.55 -10.42 12.78
N HIS A 173 0.90 -10.28 11.49
CA HIS A 173 1.02 -8.96 10.86
C HIS A 173 -0.30 -8.21 10.83
N LEU A 174 -1.39 -8.89 10.45
CA LEU A 174 -2.73 -8.27 10.43
C LEU A 174 -3.17 -7.91 11.85
N GLU A 175 -2.91 -8.76 12.84
CA GLU A 175 -3.20 -8.46 14.25
C GLU A 175 -2.41 -7.26 14.75
N LEU A 176 -1.12 -7.18 14.44
CA LEU A 176 -0.27 -6.05 14.80
C LEU A 176 -0.81 -4.75 14.19
N CYS A 177 -1.11 -4.76 12.90
CA CYS A 177 -1.71 -3.64 12.20
C CYS A 177 -3.04 -3.22 12.83
N ALA A 178 -3.92 -4.19 13.09
CA ALA A 178 -5.23 -3.95 13.66
C ALA A 178 -5.16 -3.31 15.06
N ARG A 179 -4.19 -3.73 15.87
CA ARG A 179 -3.95 -3.14 17.20
C ARG A 179 -3.39 -1.72 17.10
N LEU A 180 -2.45 -1.46 16.17
CA LEU A 180 -1.86 -0.14 15.97
C LEU A 180 -2.86 0.90 15.47
N PHE A 181 -3.77 0.49 14.59
CA PHE A 181 -4.77 1.36 13.98
C PHE A 181 -6.16 1.24 14.62
N ALA A 182 -6.29 0.47 15.72
CA ALA A 182 -7.55 0.23 16.43
C ALA A 182 -8.69 -0.24 15.49
N VAL A 183 -8.40 -1.15 14.57
CA VAL A 183 -9.36 -1.63 13.55
C VAL A 183 -10.41 -2.53 14.20
N PRO A 184 -11.70 -2.15 14.23
CA PRO A 184 -12.74 -2.99 14.79
C PRO A 184 -12.99 -4.21 13.87
N ASN A 185 -13.39 -5.33 14.47
CA ASN A 185 -13.76 -6.56 13.76
C ASN A 185 -12.73 -7.02 12.70
N TRP A 186 -11.46 -6.72 12.91
CA TRP A 186 -10.39 -6.91 11.95
C TRP A 186 -10.23 -8.37 11.49
N ARG A 187 -10.59 -9.35 12.35
CA ARG A 187 -10.42 -10.78 12.04
C ARG A 187 -11.20 -11.21 10.80
N MET A 188 -12.46 -10.81 10.70
CA MET A 188 -13.30 -11.13 9.54
C MET A 188 -12.75 -10.43 8.29
N ARG A 189 -12.41 -9.15 8.40
CA ARG A 189 -11.84 -8.37 7.30
C ARG A 189 -10.46 -8.90 6.87
N GLY A 190 -9.61 -9.24 7.84
CA GLY A 190 -8.28 -9.81 7.59
C GLY A 190 -8.35 -11.16 6.90
N ALA A 191 -9.24 -12.05 7.34
CA ALA A 191 -9.47 -13.33 6.68
C ALA A 191 -9.95 -13.13 5.23
N GLY A 192 -10.88 -12.20 4.98
CA GLY A 192 -11.33 -11.86 3.63
C GLY A 192 -10.18 -11.37 2.74
N LEU A 193 -9.34 -10.46 3.25
CA LEU A 193 -8.19 -9.94 2.48
C LEU A 193 -7.17 -11.03 2.15
N LEU A 194 -6.91 -11.97 3.07
CA LEU A 194 -6.02 -13.10 2.79
C LEU A 194 -6.61 -14.04 1.73
N ALA A 195 -7.91 -14.32 1.80
CA ALA A 195 -8.61 -15.13 0.80
C ALA A 195 -8.63 -14.46 -0.58
N ASP A 196 -8.95 -13.16 -0.66
CA ASP A 196 -8.95 -12.40 -1.91
C ASP A 196 -7.56 -12.37 -2.59
N LEU A 197 -6.49 -12.55 -1.82
CA LEU A 197 -5.10 -12.54 -2.26
C LEU A 197 -4.50 -13.95 -2.39
N ASP A 198 -5.29 -15.02 -2.19
CA ASP A 198 -4.83 -16.41 -2.23
C ASP A 198 -3.67 -16.65 -1.24
N LEU A 199 -3.86 -16.19 0.02
CA LEU A 199 -2.95 -16.35 1.15
C LEU A 199 -3.60 -17.06 2.34
N ASP A 200 -4.84 -17.50 2.22
CA ASP A 200 -5.58 -18.18 3.30
C ASP A 200 -4.93 -19.49 3.70
N GLY A 201 -4.35 -20.25 2.75
CA GLY A 201 -3.55 -21.44 3.01
C GLY A 201 -2.26 -21.17 3.78
N ALA A 202 -1.71 -19.97 3.70
CA ALA A 202 -0.45 -19.56 4.32
C ALA A 202 -0.63 -18.62 5.53
N THR A 203 -1.85 -18.52 6.07
CA THR A 203 -2.23 -17.59 7.15
C THR A 203 -1.30 -17.65 8.37
N HIS A 204 -0.83 -18.84 8.73
CA HIS A 204 0.04 -19.06 9.89
C HIS A 204 1.51 -19.29 9.54
N GLU A 205 1.86 -19.26 8.26
CA GLU A 205 3.25 -19.32 7.81
C GLU A 205 3.97 -18.02 8.09
N ARG A 206 5.27 -18.10 8.38
CA ARG A 206 6.10 -16.92 8.65
C ARG A 206 6.37 -16.15 7.36
N ALA A 207 6.30 -14.83 7.41
CA ALA A 207 6.57 -13.98 6.25
C ALA A 207 7.99 -14.13 5.70
N GLY A 208 8.95 -14.59 6.51
CA GLY A 208 10.30 -14.92 6.06
C GLY A 208 10.39 -16.13 5.12
N GLU A 209 9.34 -16.94 5.05
CA GLU A 209 9.23 -18.13 4.18
C GLU A 209 8.43 -17.83 2.90
N PHE A 210 7.86 -16.63 2.80
CA PHE A 210 7.05 -16.21 1.67
C PHE A 210 7.89 -15.97 0.42
N SER A 211 7.32 -16.32 -0.74
CA SER A 211 7.83 -15.85 -2.01
C SER A 211 7.75 -14.32 -2.11
N HIS A 212 8.43 -13.73 -3.09
CA HIS A 212 8.35 -12.29 -3.32
C HIS A 212 6.91 -11.83 -3.58
N GLY A 213 6.17 -12.56 -4.43
CA GLY A 213 4.76 -12.28 -4.72
C GLY A 213 3.86 -12.41 -3.50
N MET A 214 4.02 -13.47 -2.67
CA MET A 214 3.27 -13.62 -1.40
C MET A 214 3.55 -12.45 -0.45
N SER A 215 4.80 -12.01 -0.36
CA SER A 215 5.19 -10.86 0.47
C SER A 215 4.52 -9.57 -0.01
N ARG A 216 4.39 -9.35 -1.33
CA ARG A 216 3.65 -8.22 -1.93
C ARG A 216 2.17 -8.27 -1.58
N LYS A 217 1.55 -9.44 -1.78
CA LYS A 217 0.14 -9.68 -1.44
C LYS A 217 -0.13 -9.41 0.05
N LEU A 218 0.72 -9.90 0.95
CA LEU A 218 0.59 -9.64 2.39
C LEU A 218 0.76 -8.15 2.73
N SER A 219 1.73 -7.46 2.12
CA SER A 219 1.90 -6.02 2.31
C SER A 219 0.66 -5.23 1.88
N ALA A 220 0.00 -5.65 0.80
CA ALA A 220 -1.27 -5.06 0.36
C ALA A 220 -2.40 -5.33 1.36
N ALA A 221 -2.53 -6.56 1.89
CA ALA A 221 -3.51 -6.90 2.92
C ALA A 221 -3.35 -6.01 4.16
N ILE A 222 -2.11 -5.83 4.63
CA ILE A 222 -1.79 -4.99 5.80
C ILE A 222 -2.18 -3.53 5.54
N ALA A 223 -1.80 -2.98 4.37
CA ALA A 223 -2.07 -1.59 4.02
C ALA A 223 -3.57 -1.30 3.84
N LEU A 224 -4.34 -2.29 3.38
CA LEU A 224 -5.79 -2.19 3.16
C LEU A 224 -6.62 -2.44 4.41
N LEU A 225 -6.09 -3.17 5.40
CA LEU A 225 -6.83 -3.59 6.59
C LEU A 225 -7.46 -2.42 7.36
N PRO A 226 -6.79 -1.28 7.60
CA PRO A 226 -7.39 -0.13 8.29
C PRO A 226 -8.48 0.59 7.50
N GLY A 227 -8.59 0.39 6.20
CA GLY A 227 -9.46 1.15 5.32
C GLY A 227 -8.93 2.56 5.07
N PRO A 228 -7.76 2.68 4.44
CA PRO A 228 -7.09 3.96 4.28
C PRO A 228 -7.89 4.92 3.40
N GLY A 229 -7.78 6.23 3.65
CA GLY A 229 -8.23 7.29 2.77
C GLY A 229 -7.23 7.59 1.64
N LEU A 230 -5.95 7.24 1.86
CA LEU A 230 -4.88 7.28 0.86
C LEU A 230 -4.17 5.93 0.85
N LEU A 231 -4.17 5.23 -0.29
CA LEU A 231 -3.37 4.04 -0.51
C LEU A 231 -2.19 4.38 -1.42
N LEU A 232 -0.99 4.20 -0.92
CA LEU A 232 0.26 4.35 -1.67
C LEU A 232 0.81 2.96 -1.98
N ALA A 233 0.99 2.63 -3.25
CA ALA A 233 1.49 1.33 -3.68
C ALA A 233 2.73 1.50 -4.58
N ASP A 234 3.90 1.16 -4.05
CA ASP A 234 5.18 1.31 -4.75
C ASP A 234 5.58 -0.02 -5.39
N GLU A 235 5.47 -0.10 -6.72
CA GLU A 235 5.70 -1.30 -7.56
C GLU A 235 4.98 -2.55 -7.00
N PRO A 236 3.66 -2.49 -6.71
CA PRO A 236 2.96 -3.56 -6.00
C PRO A 236 2.83 -4.86 -6.80
N PHE A 237 3.03 -4.82 -8.10
CA PHE A 237 2.84 -5.94 -9.03
C PHE A 237 4.14 -6.70 -9.33
N ASP A 238 5.28 -6.18 -8.85
CA ASP A 238 6.58 -6.77 -9.17
C ASP A 238 6.75 -8.15 -8.52
N GLY A 239 7.05 -9.17 -9.34
CA GLY A 239 7.18 -10.55 -8.89
C GLY A 239 5.87 -11.24 -8.50
N VAL A 240 4.71 -10.66 -8.80
CA VAL A 240 3.39 -11.23 -8.60
C VAL A 240 2.91 -11.91 -9.88
N ASP A 241 2.30 -13.07 -9.76
CA ASP A 241 1.68 -13.78 -10.88
C ASP A 241 0.43 -13.05 -11.40
N GLN A 242 -0.03 -13.40 -12.60
CA GLN A 242 -1.15 -12.70 -13.24
C GLN A 242 -2.42 -12.71 -12.39
N ALA A 243 -2.77 -13.84 -11.77
CA ALA A 243 -3.94 -13.95 -10.90
C ALA A 243 -3.82 -13.00 -9.68
N GLY A 244 -2.63 -12.92 -9.07
CA GLY A 244 -2.36 -11.99 -7.98
C GLY A 244 -2.39 -10.53 -8.42
N VAL A 245 -1.92 -10.20 -9.63
CA VAL A 245 -2.06 -8.85 -10.21
C VAL A 245 -3.54 -8.48 -10.35
N ASP A 246 -4.37 -9.38 -10.87
CA ASP A 246 -5.82 -9.15 -11.03
C ASP A 246 -6.52 -8.97 -9.68
N SER A 247 -6.14 -9.76 -8.66
CA SER A 247 -6.63 -9.60 -7.28
C SER A 247 -6.23 -8.25 -6.68
N LEU A 248 -4.98 -7.83 -6.83
CA LEU A 248 -4.51 -6.52 -6.36
C LEU A 248 -5.24 -5.38 -7.06
N CYS A 249 -5.42 -5.44 -8.38
CA CYS A 249 -6.19 -4.46 -9.14
C CYS A 249 -7.64 -4.36 -8.64
N THR A 250 -8.28 -5.50 -8.36
CA THR A 250 -9.65 -5.56 -7.81
C THR A 250 -9.72 -4.88 -6.44
N LEU A 251 -8.77 -5.18 -5.54
CA LEU A 251 -8.72 -4.59 -4.20
C LEU A 251 -8.44 -3.08 -4.24
N PHE A 252 -7.57 -2.61 -5.13
CA PHE A 252 -7.26 -1.19 -5.30
C PHE A 252 -8.45 -0.43 -5.88
N SER A 253 -9.09 -0.96 -6.92
CA SER A 253 -10.35 -0.42 -7.45
C SER A 253 -11.47 -0.40 -6.40
N GLY A 254 -11.55 -1.46 -5.58
CA GLY A 254 -12.48 -1.53 -4.46
C GLY A 254 -12.20 -0.48 -3.37
N ALA A 255 -10.93 -0.20 -3.08
CA ALA A 255 -10.56 0.87 -2.15
C ALA A 255 -10.94 2.25 -2.72
N ALA A 256 -10.66 2.51 -3.99
CA ALA A 256 -11.08 3.72 -4.68
C ALA A 256 -12.61 3.88 -4.70
N ALA A 257 -13.35 2.82 -5.00
CA ALA A 257 -14.83 2.84 -4.97
C ALA A 257 -15.41 3.19 -3.59
N ARG A 258 -14.64 2.96 -2.50
CA ARG A 258 -15.00 3.39 -1.14
C ARG A 258 -14.53 4.80 -0.80
N GLY A 259 -14.00 5.55 -1.75
CA GLY A 259 -13.58 6.94 -1.60
C GLY A 259 -12.09 7.14 -1.31
N ALA A 260 -11.27 6.10 -1.24
CA ALA A 260 -9.83 6.26 -1.09
C ALA A 260 -9.20 6.85 -2.36
N VAL A 261 -8.17 7.69 -2.19
CA VAL A 261 -7.22 7.97 -3.27
C VAL A 261 -6.22 6.82 -3.33
N VAL A 262 -6.04 6.24 -4.51
CA VAL A 262 -5.05 5.17 -4.73
C VAL A 262 -3.96 5.70 -5.65
N LEU A 263 -2.74 5.80 -5.15
CA LEU A 263 -1.57 6.20 -5.94
C LEU A 263 -0.68 4.98 -6.13
N VAL A 264 -0.50 4.56 -7.37
CA VAL A 264 0.28 3.36 -7.74
C VAL A 264 1.50 3.78 -8.55
N SER A 265 2.70 3.39 -8.13
CA SER A 265 3.86 3.43 -9.00
C SER A 265 4.01 2.10 -9.73
N THR A 266 4.26 2.15 -11.03
CA THR A 266 4.55 0.94 -11.81
C THR A 266 5.27 1.26 -13.10
N HIS A 267 5.96 0.27 -13.63
CA HIS A 267 6.51 0.27 -14.99
C HIS A 267 5.67 -0.61 -15.94
N LEU A 268 4.65 -1.32 -15.42
CA LEU A 268 3.74 -2.17 -16.19
C LEU A 268 2.64 -1.33 -16.84
N LEU A 269 2.90 -0.84 -18.05
CA LEU A 269 2.02 0.10 -18.74
C LEU A 269 0.63 -0.50 -19.03
N GLY A 270 0.54 -1.80 -19.36
CA GLY A 270 -0.74 -2.48 -19.58
C GLY A 270 -1.61 -2.52 -18.31
N VAL A 271 -1.02 -2.74 -17.14
CA VAL A 271 -1.76 -2.68 -15.86
C VAL A 271 -2.23 -1.26 -15.58
N ALA A 272 -1.36 -0.26 -15.80
CA ALA A 272 -1.74 1.14 -15.60
C ALA A 272 -2.86 1.57 -16.55
N GLU A 273 -2.87 1.08 -17.80
CA GLU A 273 -3.90 1.37 -18.81
C GLU A 273 -5.28 0.84 -18.40
N SER A 274 -5.32 -0.33 -17.73
CA SER A 274 -6.57 -0.94 -17.28
C SER A 274 -7.04 -0.49 -15.90
N LEU A 275 -6.11 -0.13 -15.01
CA LEU A 275 -6.40 0.15 -13.60
C LEU A 275 -6.61 1.65 -13.32
N CYS A 276 -5.79 2.52 -13.93
CA CYS A 276 -5.70 3.93 -13.53
C CYS A 276 -6.75 4.80 -14.23
N ASP A 277 -7.38 5.71 -13.49
CA ASP A 277 -8.22 6.79 -14.04
C ASP A 277 -7.36 7.89 -14.66
N GLN A 278 -6.19 8.16 -14.06
CA GLN A 278 -5.19 9.11 -14.57
C GLN A 278 -3.78 8.53 -14.41
N VAL A 279 -2.88 8.96 -15.28
CA VAL A 279 -1.47 8.59 -15.22
C VAL A 279 -0.58 9.82 -15.38
N HIS A 280 0.52 9.82 -14.63
CA HIS A 280 1.58 10.82 -14.70
C HIS A 280 2.87 10.15 -15.16
N LEU A 281 3.36 10.54 -16.33
CA LEU A 281 4.63 10.06 -16.87
C LEU A 281 5.77 10.83 -16.24
N VAL A 282 6.60 10.13 -15.44
CA VAL A 282 7.69 10.74 -14.66
C VAL A 282 9.04 10.40 -15.26
N LYS A 283 9.91 11.41 -15.41
CA LYS A 283 11.31 11.27 -15.81
C LYS A 283 12.17 12.26 -15.05
N ALA A 284 13.29 11.79 -14.52
CA ALA A 284 14.26 12.62 -13.80
C ALA A 284 13.60 13.51 -12.71
N GLY A 285 12.66 12.92 -11.97
CA GLY A 285 11.99 13.59 -10.85
C GLY A 285 10.85 14.55 -11.20
N SER A 286 10.54 14.75 -12.49
CA SER A 286 9.49 15.68 -12.93
C SER A 286 8.41 14.95 -13.73
N VAL A 287 7.18 15.47 -13.69
CA VAL A 287 6.08 15.03 -14.56
C VAL A 287 6.31 15.57 -15.95
N LEU A 288 6.32 14.71 -16.96
CA LEU A 288 6.47 15.07 -18.37
C LEU A 288 5.12 15.24 -19.08
N ALA A 289 4.16 14.38 -18.72
CA ALA A 289 2.81 14.39 -19.25
C ALA A 289 1.87 13.78 -18.21
N ALA A 290 0.63 14.23 -18.19
CA ALA A 290 -0.43 13.70 -17.34
C ALA A 290 -1.76 13.71 -18.09
N GLY A 291 -2.64 12.77 -17.78
CA GLY A 291 -3.97 12.65 -18.37
C GLY A 291 -4.55 11.27 -18.14
N THR A 292 -5.72 11.01 -18.72
CA THR A 292 -6.23 9.64 -18.74
C THR A 292 -5.34 8.74 -19.61
N PRO A 293 -5.28 7.44 -19.36
CA PRO A 293 -4.54 6.51 -20.22
C PRO A 293 -4.93 6.65 -21.69
N ALA A 294 -6.23 6.84 -21.98
CA ALA A 294 -6.77 7.00 -23.33
C ALA A 294 -6.30 8.31 -23.98
N ASP A 295 -6.34 9.44 -23.27
CA ASP A 295 -5.90 10.74 -23.79
C ASP A 295 -4.41 10.71 -24.16
N LEU A 296 -3.58 10.11 -23.33
CA LEU A 296 -2.15 10.00 -23.59
C LEU A 296 -1.83 9.02 -24.71
N ALA A 297 -2.55 7.90 -24.80
CA ALA A 297 -2.39 6.90 -25.87
C ALA A 297 -2.77 7.51 -27.24
N GLY A 298 -3.82 8.32 -27.31
CA GLY A 298 -4.40 8.81 -28.56
C GLY A 298 -4.90 7.65 -29.42
N SER A 299 -4.46 7.58 -30.69
CA SER A 299 -4.77 6.46 -31.58
C SER A 299 -3.89 5.23 -31.38
N GLY A 300 -2.97 5.23 -30.40
CA GLY A 300 -2.02 4.15 -30.12
C GLY A 300 -2.23 3.50 -28.75
N SER A 301 -1.15 3.04 -28.15
CA SER A 301 -1.10 2.52 -26.78
C SER A 301 -0.40 3.48 -25.83
N LEU A 302 -0.65 3.35 -24.53
CA LEU A 302 0.07 4.08 -23.49
C LEU A 302 1.59 3.85 -23.56
N ALA A 303 2.01 2.62 -23.95
CA ALA A 303 3.41 2.30 -24.19
C ALA A 303 4.02 3.13 -25.32
N GLY A 304 3.30 3.27 -26.43
CA GLY A 304 3.71 4.14 -27.55
C GLY A 304 3.79 5.60 -27.14
N ALA A 305 2.82 6.11 -26.36
CA ALA A 305 2.85 7.46 -25.82
C ALA A 305 4.05 7.69 -24.89
N TYR A 306 4.33 6.75 -24.01
CA TYR A 306 5.49 6.80 -23.12
C TYR A 306 6.81 6.91 -23.90
N GLN A 307 6.98 6.10 -24.95
CA GLN A 307 8.17 6.17 -25.80
C GLN A 307 8.29 7.50 -26.54
N ARG A 308 7.18 8.03 -27.10
CA ARG A 308 7.17 9.36 -27.75
C ARG A 308 7.60 10.48 -26.79
N VAL A 309 7.07 10.50 -25.58
CA VAL A 309 7.40 11.51 -24.55
C VAL A 309 8.87 11.42 -24.12
N LEU A 310 9.42 10.20 -24.05
CA LEU A 310 10.84 9.98 -23.72
C LEU A 310 11.77 10.46 -24.83
N SER A 311 11.44 10.22 -26.11
CA SER A 311 12.27 10.57 -27.27
C SER A 311 12.21 12.07 -27.63
N ALA A 312 11.06 12.72 -27.48
CA ALA A 312 10.89 14.15 -27.81
C ALA A 312 11.86 15.07 -27.03
N ARG A 313 12.19 14.76 -25.77
CA ARG A 313 13.16 15.54 -24.98
C ARG A 313 14.63 15.21 -25.24
N GLN A 314 14.96 14.11 -25.91
CA GLN A 314 16.34 13.84 -26.32
C GLN A 314 16.78 14.78 -27.46
N HIS A 315 15.83 15.29 -28.25
CA HIS A 315 16.09 16.24 -29.36
C HIS A 315 16.07 17.70 -28.94
N ALA A 316 15.40 18.03 -27.81
CA ALA A 316 15.33 19.41 -27.31
C ALA A 316 16.53 19.83 -26.41
N GLY A 317 17.44 18.92 -26.13
CA GLY A 317 18.64 19.12 -25.31
C GLY A 317 19.97 19.09 -26.10
N ARG A 318 19.89 19.17 -27.45
CA ARG A 318 21.07 19.31 -28.31
C ARG A 318 21.11 20.72 -28.88
#